data_9e71cfe70c0597e21293427c95dd81e1
#
_entry.id   9e71cfe70c0597e21293427c95dd81e1
#
_cell.length_a   1.000
_cell.length_b   1.000
_cell.length_c   1.000
_cell.angle_alpha   90.00
_cell.angle_beta   90.00
_cell.angle_gamma   90.00
#
_symmetry.space_group_name_H-M   'P 1'
#
loop_
_entity.id
_entity.type
_entity.pdbx_description
1 polymer ?
#
loop_
_entity_poly.entity_id
_entity_poly.type
_entity_poly.pdbx_seq_one_letter_code
_entity_poly.pdbx_strand_id
1 'polypeptide(L)' 'MTIKSIIKGCGGYLPEKVLSNHDLAKMVDTSDEWIKQRTGIESRHIAAEDETTSAMAIKAAEDALLHADMPAADIDAV' A
#
# COMPACT_ATOMS: atom_id res chain seq x y z
N MET A 1 7.36 17.37 31.41
CA MET A 1 8.09 16.67 30.36
C MET A 1 7.20 16.52 29.14
N THR A 2 7.72 16.81 27.96
CA THR A 2 6.97 16.68 26.72
C THR A 2 7.37 15.37 26.04
N ILE A 3 6.37 14.52 25.75
CA ILE A 3 6.59 13.29 25.01
C ILE A 3 6.40 13.61 23.52
N LYS A 4 7.36 13.27 22.73
CA LYS A 4 7.32 13.48 21.27
C LYS A 4 7.42 12.17 20.53
N SER A 5 6.68 12.08 19.42
CA SER A 5 6.80 10.96 18.50
C SER A 5 7.66 11.36 17.31
N ILE A 6 8.50 10.47 16.88
CA ILE A 6 9.40 10.67 15.73
C ILE A 6 9.16 9.54 14.73
N ILE A 7 8.93 9.90 13.48
CA ILE A 7 8.84 8.90 12.40
C ILE A 7 10.26 8.50 12.02
N LYS A 8 10.60 7.22 12.20
CA LYS A 8 11.93 6.68 11.92
C LYS A 8 12.05 6.06 10.53
N GLY A 9 10.95 5.58 9.98
CA GLY A 9 10.95 4.99 8.66
C GLY A 9 9.54 4.73 8.16
N CYS A 10 9.44 4.49 6.87
CA CYS A 10 8.18 4.13 6.24
C CYS A 10 8.43 3.05 5.19
N GLY A 11 7.40 2.32 4.86
CA GLY A 11 7.46 1.27 3.87
C GLY A 11 6.09 0.98 3.31
N GLY A 12 6.08 0.21 2.23
CA GLY A 12 4.84 -0.15 1.57
C GLY A 12 4.93 -1.51 0.94
N TYR A 13 3.80 -2.03 0.54
CA TYR A 13 3.70 -3.28 -0.19
C TYR A 13 2.62 -3.15 -1.26
N LEU A 14 2.96 -3.59 -2.47
CA LEU A 14 2.02 -3.64 -3.59
C LEU A 14 1.91 -5.08 -4.09
N PRO A 15 0.71 -5.66 -4.16
CA PRO A 15 0.52 -6.96 -4.78
C PRO A 15 1.03 -6.99 -6.22
N GLU A 16 1.42 -8.16 -6.71
CA GLU A 16 1.99 -8.30 -8.06
C GLU A 16 1.00 -8.03 -9.18
N LYS A 17 -0.26 -8.44 -9.00
CA LYS A 17 -1.27 -8.29 -10.03
C LYS A 17 -1.67 -6.84 -10.20
N VAL A 18 -1.57 -6.33 -11.43
CA VAL A 18 -1.95 -4.95 -11.78
C VAL A 18 -3.22 -4.98 -12.63
N LEU A 19 -4.18 -4.15 -12.25
CA LEU A 19 -5.41 -3.96 -13.01
C LEU A 19 -5.45 -2.52 -13.52
N SER A 20 -5.36 -2.34 -14.83
CA SER A 20 -5.42 -1.02 -15.45
C SER A 20 -6.86 -0.48 -15.50
N ASN A 21 -7.01 0.80 -15.78
CA ASN A 21 -8.34 1.40 -15.98
C ASN A 21 -9.05 0.75 -17.18
N HIS A 22 -8.31 0.38 -18.22
CA HIS A 22 -8.87 -0.31 -19.38
C HIS A 22 -9.43 -1.70 -19.02
N ASP A 23 -8.71 -2.43 -18.16
CA ASP A 23 -9.17 -3.72 -17.67
C ASP A 23 -10.40 -3.57 -16.78
N LEU A 24 -10.42 -2.54 -15.94
CA LEU A 24 -11.56 -2.26 -15.06
C LEU A 24 -12.80 -1.87 -15.87
N ALA A 25 -12.63 -1.13 -16.95
CA ALA A 25 -13.72 -0.71 -17.82
C ALA A 25 -14.43 -1.90 -18.51
N LYS A 26 -13.75 -3.05 -18.64
CA LYS A 26 -14.35 -4.29 -19.15
C LYS A 26 -15.28 -4.96 -18.15
N MET A 27 -15.12 -4.64 -16.88
CA MET A 27 -15.83 -5.30 -15.76
C MET A 27 -16.96 -4.45 -15.21
N VAL A 28 -16.83 -3.12 -15.27
CA VAL A 28 -17.81 -2.18 -14.72
C VAL A 28 -18.03 -1.04 -15.72
N ASP A 29 -19.14 -0.33 -15.56
CA ASP A 29 -19.52 0.77 -16.44
C ASP A 29 -18.70 2.03 -16.12
N THR A 30 -17.50 2.12 -16.70
CA THR A 30 -16.59 3.25 -16.51
C THR A 30 -15.64 3.37 -17.71
N SER A 31 -14.77 4.36 -17.70
CA SER A 31 -13.75 4.55 -18.72
C SER A 31 -12.45 5.03 -18.08
N ASP A 32 -11.32 4.82 -18.78
CA ASP A 32 -10.02 5.32 -18.38
C ASP A 32 -10.04 6.84 -18.18
N GLU A 33 -10.64 7.57 -19.13
CA GLU A 33 -10.74 9.02 -19.04
C GLU A 33 -11.49 9.50 -17.80
N TRP A 34 -12.61 8.85 -17.49
CA TRP A 34 -13.42 9.19 -16.33
C TRP A 34 -12.64 8.98 -15.03
N ILE A 35 -11.99 7.83 -14.91
CA ILE A 35 -11.20 7.49 -13.72
C ILE A 35 -10.02 8.45 -13.54
N LYS A 36 -9.29 8.74 -14.61
CA LYS A 36 -8.17 9.69 -14.57
C LYS A 36 -8.60 11.09 -14.16
N GLN A 37 -9.70 11.57 -14.71
CA GLN A 37 -10.23 12.90 -14.37
C GLN A 37 -10.60 13.02 -12.90
N ARG A 38 -11.17 11.96 -12.34
CA ARG A 38 -11.67 11.96 -10.96
C ARG A 38 -10.60 11.68 -9.92
N THR A 39 -9.64 10.82 -10.23
CA THR A 39 -8.68 10.32 -9.25
C THR A 39 -7.22 10.50 -9.62
N GLY A 40 -6.90 10.69 -10.90
CA GLY A 40 -5.53 10.66 -11.40
C GLY A 40 -4.93 9.26 -11.45
N ILE A 41 -5.70 8.23 -11.10
CA ILE A 41 -5.23 6.85 -11.03
C ILE A 41 -5.36 6.18 -12.39
N GLU A 42 -4.30 5.54 -12.86
CA GLU A 42 -4.26 4.82 -14.13
C GLU A 42 -4.39 3.31 -13.95
N SER A 43 -3.96 2.81 -12.82
CA SER A 43 -3.99 1.38 -12.50
C SER A 43 -3.99 1.18 -10.99
N ARG A 44 -4.23 -0.05 -10.56
CA ARG A 44 -4.18 -0.45 -9.15
C ARG A 44 -3.61 -1.85 -9.05
N HIS A 45 -3.14 -2.19 -7.87
CA HIS A 45 -2.67 -3.54 -7.57
C HIS A 45 -3.76 -4.30 -6.84
N ILE A 46 -3.95 -5.55 -7.20
CA ILE A 46 -5.02 -6.41 -6.69
C ILE A 46 -4.40 -7.53 -5.85
N ALA A 47 -4.87 -7.66 -4.62
CA ALA A 47 -4.41 -8.73 -3.73
C ALA A 47 -4.80 -10.11 -4.29
N ALA A 48 -3.90 -11.09 -4.13
CA ALA A 48 -4.20 -12.48 -4.45
C ALA A 48 -5.14 -13.07 -3.38
N GLU A 49 -5.72 -14.24 -3.65
CA GLU A 49 -6.66 -14.89 -2.72
C GLU A 49 -6.07 -15.11 -1.33
N ASP A 50 -4.78 -15.42 -1.26
CA ASP A 50 -4.07 -15.67 -0.01
C ASP A 50 -3.46 -14.41 0.62
N GLU A 51 -3.59 -13.26 -0.02
CA GLU A 51 -3.09 -11.99 0.48
C GLU A 51 -4.15 -11.26 1.31
N THR A 52 -4.10 -11.42 2.62
CA THR A 52 -5.00 -10.72 3.54
C THR A 52 -4.47 -9.33 3.86
N THR A 53 -5.31 -8.49 4.44
CA THR A 53 -4.91 -7.15 4.91
C THR A 53 -3.75 -7.25 5.90
N SER A 54 -3.82 -8.17 6.86
CA SER A 54 -2.75 -8.36 7.84
C SER A 54 -1.46 -8.86 7.20
N ALA A 55 -1.54 -9.77 6.23
CA ALA A 55 -0.36 -10.27 5.52
C ALA A 55 0.35 -9.15 4.76
N MET A 56 -0.41 -8.30 4.07
CA MET A 56 0.13 -7.15 3.35
C MET A 56 0.70 -6.10 4.31
N ALA A 57 0.04 -5.87 5.43
CA ALA A 57 0.50 -4.93 6.46
C ALA A 57 1.83 -5.39 7.07
N ILE A 58 2.01 -6.70 7.30
CA ILE A 58 3.26 -7.27 7.81
C ILE A 58 4.40 -7.00 6.82
N LYS A 59 4.18 -7.22 5.54
CA LYS A 59 5.20 -6.97 4.51
C LYS A 59 5.58 -5.49 4.43
N ALA A 60 4.59 -4.61 4.53
CA ALA A 60 4.84 -3.16 4.56
C ALA A 60 5.61 -2.75 5.81
N ALA A 61 5.27 -3.34 6.96
CA ALA A 61 5.97 -3.09 8.22
C ALA A 61 7.42 -3.57 8.19
N GLU A 62 7.67 -4.73 7.59
CA GLU A 62 9.04 -5.25 7.41
C GLU A 62 9.87 -4.31 6.54
N ASP A 63 9.28 -3.78 5.48
CA ASP A 63 9.93 -2.79 4.61
C ASP A 63 10.26 -1.52 5.38
N ALA A 64 9.34 -1.04 6.22
CA ALA A 64 9.56 0.13 7.06
C ALA A 64 10.69 -0.09 8.08
N LEU A 65 10.77 -1.28 8.68
CA LEU A 65 11.84 -1.63 9.62
C LEU A 65 13.20 -1.64 8.93
N LEU A 66 13.27 -2.16 7.70
CA LEU A 66 14.49 -2.12 6.90
C LEU A 66 14.89 -0.68 6.59
N HIS A 67 13.94 0.16 6.23
CA HIS A 67 14.18 1.57 5.95
C HIS A 67 14.71 2.31 7.18
N ALA A 68 14.15 2.02 8.35
CA ALA A 68 14.55 2.62 9.62
C ALA A 68 15.84 2.02 10.20
N ASP A 69 16.27 0.86 9.70
CA ASP A 69 17.40 0.08 10.23
C ASP A 69 17.21 -0.21 11.72
N MET A 70 16.02 -0.67 12.10
CA MET A 70 15.64 -0.92 13.49
C MET A 70 14.94 -2.28 13.62
N PRO A 71 15.18 -2.99 14.74
CA PRO A 71 14.38 -4.17 15.04
C PRO A 71 12.98 -3.78 15.54
N ALA A 72 12.01 -4.68 15.37
CA ALA A 72 10.63 -4.44 15.79
C ALA A 72 10.52 -4.11 17.30
N ALA A 73 11.39 -4.68 18.12
CA ALA A 73 11.39 -4.46 19.57
C ALA A 73 11.62 -2.99 19.97
N ASP A 74 12.24 -2.20 19.09
CA ASP A 74 12.55 -0.80 19.37
C ASP A 74 11.44 0.17 18.91
N ILE A 75 10.34 -0.37 18.35
CA ILE A 75 9.23 0.43 17.85
C ILE A 75 8.18 0.59 18.94
N ASP A 76 7.83 1.83 19.25
CA ASP A 76 6.82 2.16 20.26
C ASP A 76 5.41 2.24 19.68
N ALA A 77 5.30 2.65 18.40
CA ALA A 77 4.00 2.81 17.73
C ALA A 77 4.14 2.63 16.22
N VAL A 78 3.05 2.21 15.63
CA VAL A 78 2.91 2.02 14.19
C VAL A 78 1.94 3.04 13.64
#